data_01f6fda1dc3e156e88ba59c5c69a1bda
#
_entry.id   01f6fda1dc3e156e88ba59c5c69a1bda
#
_cell.length_a   1.000
_cell.length_b   1.000
_cell.length_c   1.000
_cell.angle_alpha   90.00
_cell.angle_beta   90.00
_cell.angle_gamma   90.00
#
_symmetry.space_group_name_H-M   'P 1'
#
loop_
_entity.id
_entity.type
_entity.pdbx_description
1 polymer ?
#
loop_
_entity_poly.entity_id
_entity_poly.type
_entity_poly.pdbx_seq_one_letter_code
_entity_poly.pdbx_strand_id
1 'polypeptide(L)'
;TLKACAKISQSAGGIGLSVHNVRATGSYIRGTGGSSNGIIPMLRVFNDTARYVDQGGGKRKGSFAVYLEPWHADIFEFLELKKNHGKEEMRARDLFFALWIPDLFMKRVKEEGQWSLFCPNEAPGLDDCYGMEFELLYTKYEQEGRARRSIPARELWTAVLESQIETGTPYILYKDACNEKSNQKNLGTIKSSNLCTEILEYTSSDEVAVCNLASIA
;
A
#
# COMPACT_ATOMS: atom_id res chain seq x y z
N THR A 1 9.89 -11.47 -3.38
CA THR A 1 9.20 -10.83 -2.23
C THR A 1 8.36 -11.84 -1.47
N LEU A 2 7.48 -12.61 -2.13
CA LEU A 2 6.64 -13.64 -1.47
C LEU A 2 7.47 -14.68 -0.72
N LYS A 3 8.56 -15.19 -1.32
CA LYS A 3 9.51 -16.11 -0.69
C LYS A 3 10.17 -15.49 0.54
N ALA A 4 10.56 -14.21 0.47
CA ALA A 4 11.15 -13.51 1.60
C ALA A 4 10.14 -13.36 2.73
N CYS A 5 8.90 -12.94 2.43
CA CYS A 5 7.80 -12.86 3.40
C CYS A 5 7.52 -14.20 4.07
N ALA A 6 7.47 -15.29 3.31
CA ALA A 6 7.27 -16.64 3.87
C ALA A 6 8.38 -17.02 4.86
N LYS A 7 9.65 -16.74 4.52
CA LYS A 7 10.80 -17.02 5.42
C LYS A 7 10.75 -16.18 6.69
N ILE A 8 10.44 -14.90 6.59
CA ILE A 8 10.31 -13.99 7.74
C ILE A 8 9.17 -14.45 8.65
N SER A 9 8.02 -14.79 8.07
CA SER A 9 6.86 -15.31 8.80
C SER A 9 7.20 -16.60 9.55
N GLN A 10 7.89 -17.54 8.89
CA GLN A 10 8.37 -18.78 9.52
C GLN A 10 9.26 -18.51 10.75
N SER A 11 10.05 -17.43 10.71
CA SER A 11 10.94 -17.00 11.80
C SER A 11 10.27 -16.10 12.83
N ALA A 12 8.94 -16.02 12.84
CA ALA A 12 8.15 -15.21 13.76
C ALA A 12 8.23 -13.69 13.54
N GLY A 13 8.68 -13.23 12.37
CA GLY A 13 8.74 -11.83 12.01
C GLY A 13 7.40 -11.29 11.52
N GLY A 14 7.02 -10.08 11.97
CA GLY A 14 5.96 -9.27 11.35
C GLY A 14 6.49 -8.55 10.12
N ILE A 15 5.63 -8.30 9.14
CA ILE A 15 6.02 -7.78 7.83
C ILE A 15 5.16 -6.57 7.45
N GLY A 16 5.81 -5.51 6.97
CA GLY A 16 5.20 -4.43 6.22
C GLY A 16 5.72 -4.45 4.78
N LEU A 17 4.84 -4.39 3.80
CA LEU A 17 5.22 -4.33 2.39
C LEU A 17 4.38 -3.33 1.62
N SER A 18 5.01 -2.61 0.69
CA SER A 18 4.35 -1.70 -0.23
C SER A 18 4.03 -2.39 -1.56
N VAL A 19 2.86 -2.03 -2.13
CA VAL A 19 2.43 -2.56 -3.44
C VAL A 19 2.04 -1.43 -4.41
N HIS A 20 2.51 -0.21 -4.17
CA HIS A 20 2.18 0.98 -4.96
C HIS A 20 2.57 0.84 -6.43
N ASN A 21 3.69 0.16 -6.71
CA ASN A 21 4.26 -0.01 -8.04
C ASN A 21 3.73 -1.24 -8.79
N VAL A 22 2.80 -1.98 -8.22
CA VAL A 22 2.18 -3.13 -8.91
C VAL A 22 1.10 -2.62 -9.87
N ARG A 23 1.10 -3.11 -11.09
CA ARG A 23 0.14 -2.69 -12.12
C ARG A 23 -1.30 -2.87 -11.68
N ALA A 24 -2.12 -1.85 -11.93
CA ALA A 24 -3.55 -1.91 -11.71
C ALA A 24 -4.26 -2.87 -12.68
N THR A 25 -5.45 -3.29 -12.32
CA THR A 25 -6.36 -4.09 -13.14
C THR A 25 -6.54 -3.47 -14.53
N GLY A 26 -6.47 -4.31 -15.57
CA GLY A 26 -6.64 -3.89 -16.96
C GLY A 26 -5.43 -3.19 -17.58
N SER A 27 -4.30 -3.04 -16.85
CA SER A 27 -3.07 -2.47 -17.43
C SER A 27 -2.46 -3.42 -18.46
N TYR A 28 -2.10 -2.88 -19.63
CA TYR A 28 -1.52 -3.68 -20.72
C TYR A 28 -0.13 -4.22 -20.35
N ILE A 29 0.09 -5.50 -20.62
CA ILE A 29 1.36 -6.21 -20.40
C ILE A 29 2.02 -6.47 -21.75
N ARG A 30 3.03 -5.69 -22.11
CA ARG A 30 3.72 -5.77 -23.41
C ARG A 30 4.29 -7.15 -23.70
N GLY A 31 4.84 -7.85 -22.69
CA GLY A 31 5.52 -9.14 -22.88
C GLY A 31 4.60 -10.30 -23.22
N THR A 32 3.33 -10.23 -22.82
CA THR A 32 2.35 -11.31 -23.05
C THR A 32 1.22 -10.89 -24.00
N GLY A 33 1.12 -9.60 -24.34
CA GLY A 33 -0.01 -9.06 -25.10
C GLY A 33 -1.35 -9.07 -24.36
N GLY A 34 -1.33 -9.38 -23.05
CA GLY A 34 -2.50 -9.45 -22.19
C GLY A 34 -2.70 -8.23 -21.31
N SER A 35 -3.63 -8.33 -20.36
CA SER A 35 -3.90 -7.30 -19.35
C SER A 35 -3.63 -7.82 -17.93
N SER A 36 -3.24 -6.91 -17.05
CA SER A 36 -3.02 -7.19 -15.62
C SER A 36 -4.35 -7.49 -14.92
N ASN A 37 -4.32 -8.47 -14.02
CA ASN A 37 -5.43 -8.74 -13.10
C ASN A 37 -5.42 -7.82 -11.85
N GLY A 38 -4.44 -6.91 -11.76
CA GLY A 38 -4.31 -5.97 -10.66
C GLY A 38 -3.75 -6.58 -9.37
N ILE A 39 -3.89 -5.80 -8.28
CA ILE A 39 -3.33 -6.18 -6.98
C ILE A 39 -4.16 -7.20 -6.22
N ILE A 40 -5.46 -7.32 -6.48
CA ILE A 40 -6.35 -8.16 -5.67
C ILE A 40 -6.00 -9.65 -5.73
N PRO A 41 -5.87 -10.30 -6.92
CA PRO A 41 -5.48 -11.70 -6.99
C PRO A 41 -4.08 -11.95 -6.44
N MET A 42 -3.15 -11.00 -6.62
CA MET A 42 -1.81 -11.08 -6.05
C MET A 42 -1.86 -11.11 -4.53
N LEU A 43 -2.64 -10.21 -3.91
CA LEU A 43 -2.76 -10.13 -2.45
C LEU A 43 -3.40 -11.38 -1.84
N ARG A 44 -4.23 -12.12 -2.57
CA ARG A 44 -4.71 -13.42 -2.12
C ARG A 44 -3.61 -14.44 -1.93
N VAL A 45 -2.61 -14.44 -2.82
CA VAL A 45 -1.45 -15.33 -2.66
C VAL A 45 -0.69 -14.99 -1.37
N PHE A 46 -0.51 -13.70 -1.07
CA PHE A 46 0.09 -13.27 0.20
C PHE A 46 -0.79 -13.63 1.41
N ASN A 47 -2.11 -13.49 1.29
CA ASN A 47 -3.07 -13.90 2.31
C ASN A 47 -2.95 -15.38 2.67
N ASP A 48 -2.96 -16.24 1.66
CA ASP A 48 -2.86 -17.69 1.86
C ASP A 48 -1.48 -18.09 2.38
N THR A 49 -0.44 -17.37 1.98
CA THR A 49 0.91 -17.54 2.54
C THR A 49 0.96 -17.15 4.02
N ALA A 50 0.39 -16.01 4.40
CA ALA A 50 0.33 -15.58 5.81
C ALA A 50 -0.48 -16.57 6.67
N ARG A 51 -1.54 -17.14 6.08
CA ARG A 51 -2.40 -18.13 6.75
C ARG A 51 -1.70 -19.47 6.97
N TYR A 52 -0.94 -19.95 6.00
CA TYR A 52 -0.31 -21.27 6.00
C TYR A 52 1.06 -21.25 6.67
N VAL A 53 1.90 -20.26 6.34
CA VAL A 53 3.27 -20.16 6.90
C VAL A 53 3.21 -19.39 8.21
N ASP A 54 2.83 -20.12 9.26
CA ASP A 54 2.78 -19.58 10.60
C ASP A 54 4.06 -19.83 11.40
N GLN A 55 4.16 -19.16 12.54
CA GLN A 55 5.32 -19.22 13.41
C GLN A 55 5.31 -20.51 14.23
N GLY A 56 6.24 -21.40 13.89
CA GLY A 56 6.58 -22.54 14.77
C GLY A 56 5.45 -23.52 15.05
N GLY A 57 4.65 -23.87 14.04
CA GLY A 57 3.65 -24.93 14.15
C GLY A 57 2.40 -24.52 14.92
N GLY A 58 1.78 -23.41 14.57
CA GLY A 58 0.43 -23.02 15.04
C GLY A 58 0.40 -22.13 16.29
N LYS A 59 1.55 -21.70 16.81
CA LYS A 59 1.59 -20.82 18.00
C LYS A 59 1.18 -19.38 17.69
N ARG A 60 1.53 -18.87 16.51
CA ARG A 60 1.17 -17.54 16.00
C ARG A 60 0.98 -17.58 14.49
N LYS A 61 -0.07 -16.98 13.99
CA LYS A 61 -0.26 -16.81 12.54
C LYS A 61 0.71 -15.78 11.97
N GLY A 62 1.11 -15.96 10.72
CA GLY A 62 1.84 -14.96 9.97
C GLY A 62 1.02 -13.66 9.87
N SER A 63 1.69 -12.52 9.96
CA SER A 63 1.04 -11.21 9.95
C SER A 63 1.74 -10.28 8.98
N PHE A 64 1.04 -9.87 7.93
CA PHE A 64 1.53 -8.98 6.88
C PHE A 64 0.66 -7.74 6.81
N ALA A 65 1.26 -6.56 6.92
CA ALA A 65 0.61 -5.29 6.62
C ALA A 65 0.98 -4.85 5.20
N VAL A 66 -0.03 -4.60 4.38
CA VAL A 66 0.11 -4.17 2.99
C VAL A 66 -0.22 -2.70 2.86
N TYR A 67 0.71 -1.94 2.29
CA TYR A 67 0.63 -0.50 2.14
C TYR A 67 0.30 -0.12 0.69
N LEU A 68 -0.71 0.72 0.51
CA LEU A 68 -1.09 1.28 -0.78
C LEU A 68 -1.24 2.80 -0.70
N GLU A 69 -0.81 3.50 -1.74
CA GLU A 69 -1.08 4.93 -1.88
C GLU A 69 -2.48 5.17 -2.50
N PRO A 70 -3.19 6.23 -2.08
CA PRO A 70 -4.58 6.47 -2.50
C PRO A 70 -4.75 6.84 -3.97
N TRP A 71 -3.67 7.14 -4.69
CA TRP A 71 -3.72 7.41 -6.13
C TRP A 71 -3.76 6.15 -7.01
N HIS A 72 -3.56 4.95 -6.43
CA HIS A 72 -3.58 3.69 -7.18
C HIS A 72 -4.98 3.38 -7.71
N ALA A 73 -5.09 2.97 -8.98
CA ALA A 73 -6.38 2.77 -9.63
C ALA A 73 -7.25 1.68 -8.98
N ASP A 74 -6.65 0.68 -8.33
CA ASP A 74 -7.38 -0.41 -7.63
C ASP A 74 -7.68 -0.07 -6.15
N ILE A 75 -7.66 1.21 -5.76
CA ILE A 75 -7.80 1.63 -4.36
C ILE A 75 -9.14 1.22 -3.74
N PHE A 76 -10.24 1.30 -4.49
CA PHE A 76 -11.55 0.93 -3.96
C PHE A 76 -11.65 -0.57 -3.69
N GLU A 77 -11.16 -1.40 -4.61
CA GLU A 77 -11.11 -2.85 -4.46
C GLU A 77 -10.19 -3.24 -3.29
N PHE A 78 -9.11 -2.49 -3.07
CA PHE A 78 -8.22 -2.68 -1.92
C PHE A 78 -8.95 -2.42 -0.59
N LEU A 79 -9.77 -1.40 -0.49
CA LEU A 79 -10.57 -1.10 0.70
C LEU A 79 -11.63 -2.19 1.00
N GLU A 80 -12.03 -2.97 0.00
CA GLU A 80 -13.00 -4.04 0.13
C GLU A 80 -12.40 -5.38 0.64
N LEU A 81 -11.07 -5.53 0.62
CA LEU A 81 -10.39 -6.82 0.83
C LEU A 81 -10.68 -7.49 2.19
N LYS A 82 -10.98 -6.71 3.23
CA LYS A 82 -11.24 -7.21 4.59
C LYS A 82 -12.73 -7.30 4.95
N LYS A 83 -13.61 -6.84 4.09
CA LYS A 83 -15.05 -6.86 4.35
C LYS A 83 -15.59 -8.29 4.53
N ASN A 84 -16.59 -8.44 5.41
CA ASN A 84 -17.19 -9.75 5.74
C ASN A 84 -18.23 -10.24 4.73
N HIS A 85 -18.58 -9.44 3.76
CA HIS A 85 -19.56 -9.75 2.71
C HIS A 85 -18.91 -9.66 1.31
N GLY A 86 -19.67 -10.07 0.28
CA GLY A 86 -19.21 -10.08 -1.12
C GLY A 86 -18.52 -11.39 -1.49
N LYS A 87 -17.92 -11.42 -2.69
CA LYS A 87 -17.31 -12.63 -3.24
C LYS A 87 -16.00 -12.96 -2.54
N GLU A 88 -15.86 -14.19 -2.07
CA GLU A 88 -14.68 -14.65 -1.33
C GLU A 88 -13.39 -14.57 -2.15
N GLU A 89 -13.46 -14.77 -3.45
CA GLU A 89 -12.30 -14.60 -4.34
C GLU A 89 -11.75 -13.17 -4.40
N MET A 90 -12.54 -12.19 -3.96
CA MET A 90 -12.17 -10.78 -3.88
C MET A 90 -11.79 -10.35 -2.45
N ARG A 91 -11.51 -11.28 -1.57
CA ARG A 91 -11.18 -11.02 -0.16
C ARG A 91 -9.80 -11.55 0.22
N ALA A 92 -9.13 -10.85 1.16
CA ALA A 92 -7.83 -11.23 1.73
C ALA A 92 -7.82 -10.83 3.21
N ARG A 93 -8.68 -11.48 4.01
CA ARG A 93 -9.01 -11.06 5.38
C ARG A 93 -7.91 -11.32 6.42
N ASP A 94 -6.97 -12.22 6.13
CA ASP A 94 -5.85 -12.53 7.03
C ASP A 94 -4.73 -11.48 6.95
N LEU A 95 -4.76 -10.60 5.93
CA LEU A 95 -3.84 -9.48 5.81
C LEU A 95 -4.31 -8.25 6.61
N PHE A 96 -3.37 -7.39 6.95
CA PHE A 96 -3.64 -6.03 7.43
C PHE A 96 -3.41 -5.05 6.30
N PHE A 97 -4.18 -3.97 6.27
CA PHE A 97 -4.14 -2.98 5.21
C PHE A 97 -3.81 -1.60 5.76
N ALA A 98 -2.99 -0.85 5.04
CA ALA A 98 -2.58 0.48 5.40
C ALA A 98 -2.59 1.41 4.17
N LEU A 99 -2.91 2.67 4.38
CA LEU A 99 -2.75 3.71 3.37
C LEU A 99 -1.51 4.55 3.67
N TRP A 100 -0.74 4.80 2.62
CA TRP A 100 0.42 5.67 2.61
C TRP A 100 0.03 6.96 1.90
N ILE A 101 -0.43 7.96 2.69
CA ILE A 101 -1.18 9.11 2.20
C ILE A 101 -0.26 10.31 1.98
N PRO A 102 -0.16 10.84 0.73
CA PRO A 102 0.52 12.12 0.47
C PRO A 102 -0.33 13.29 0.97
N ASP A 103 0.31 14.36 1.42
CA ASP A 103 -0.35 15.57 1.94
C ASP A 103 -1.30 16.20 0.90
N LEU A 104 -0.96 16.11 -0.38
CA LEU A 104 -1.81 16.58 -1.48
C LEU A 104 -3.21 15.96 -1.45
N PHE A 105 -3.33 14.66 -1.10
CA PHE A 105 -4.64 14.02 -0.98
C PHE A 105 -5.49 14.68 0.11
N MET A 106 -4.92 14.87 1.30
CA MET A 106 -5.62 15.50 2.42
C MET A 106 -5.97 16.97 2.14
N LYS A 107 -5.09 17.69 1.43
CA LYS A 107 -5.35 19.05 0.95
C LYS A 107 -6.59 19.06 0.05
N ARG A 108 -6.66 18.16 -0.94
CA ARG A 108 -7.81 18.05 -1.85
C ARG A 108 -9.10 17.59 -1.15
N VAL A 109 -9.00 16.71 -0.15
CA VAL A 109 -10.15 16.36 0.70
C VAL A 109 -10.72 17.59 1.42
N LYS A 110 -9.83 18.42 1.99
CA LYS A 110 -10.21 19.66 2.69
C LYS A 110 -10.83 20.70 1.74
N GLU A 111 -10.26 20.84 0.57
CA GLU A 111 -10.65 21.82 -0.46
C GLU A 111 -11.80 21.32 -1.35
N GLU A 112 -12.33 20.13 -1.11
CA GLU A 112 -13.37 19.49 -1.95
C GLU A 112 -12.96 19.30 -3.42
N GLY A 113 -11.65 19.11 -3.63
CA GLY A 113 -11.06 18.97 -4.95
C GLY A 113 -11.24 17.58 -5.57
N GLN A 114 -10.82 17.47 -6.84
CA GLN A 114 -10.79 16.19 -7.55
C GLN A 114 -9.52 15.41 -7.21
N TRP A 115 -9.63 14.09 -7.21
CA TRP A 115 -8.54 13.16 -7.04
C TRP A 115 -8.46 12.17 -8.19
N SER A 116 -7.30 12.08 -8.80
CA SER A 116 -7.07 11.25 -9.98
C SER A 116 -6.44 9.92 -9.61
N LEU A 117 -6.96 8.83 -10.17
CA LEU A 117 -6.48 7.48 -9.97
C LEU A 117 -5.63 7.04 -11.15
N PHE A 118 -4.45 6.51 -10.86
CA PHE A 118 -3.45 6.12 -11.85
C PHE A 118 -3.07 4.65 -11.77
N CYS A 119 -2.62 4.10 -12.87
CA CYS A 119 -1.83 2.88 -12.87
C CYS A 119 -0.34 3.25 -12.78
N PRO A 120 0.45 2.63 -11.90
CA PRO A 120 1.88 2.96 -11.78
C PRO A 120 2.68 2.75 -13.07
N ASN A 121 2.23 1.86 -13.95
CA ASN A 121 2.84 1.68 -15.27
C ASN A 121 2.61 2.87 -16.22
N GLU A 122 1.52 3.60 -16.04
CA GLU A 122 1.12 4.75 -16.85
C GLU A 122 1.59 6.07 -16.23
N ALA A 123 1.77 6.08 -14.90
CA ALA A 123 2.24 7.21 -14.11
C ALA A 123 3.43 6.78 -13.21
N PRO A 124 4.59 6.44 -13.80
CA PRO A 124 5.74 5.94 -13.05
C PRO A 124 6.34 7.01 -12.13
N GLY A 125 6.94 6.57 -11.02
CA GLY A 125 7.70 7.41 -10.10
C GLY A 125 6.89 8.11 -9.01
N LEU A 126 5.57 8.01 -9.00
CA LEU A 126 4.73 8.58 -7.93
C LEU A 126 5.04 7.95 -6.56
N ASP A 127 5.46 6.69 -6.54
CA ASP A 127 5.87 5.99 -5.32
C ASP A 127 7.30 6.31 -4.87
N ASP A 128 8.11 6.95 -5.74
CA ASP A 128 9.51 7.27 -5.47
C ASP A 128 9.75 8.71 -5.00
N CYS A 129 8.74 9.55 -4.96
CA CYS A 129 8.82 10.94 -4.55
C CYS A 129 7.77 11.31 -3.50
N TYR A 130 7.99 12.41 -2.76
CA TYR A 130 7.10 12.92 -1.73
C TYR A 130 7.11 14.46 -1.69
N GLY A 131 6.21 15.07 -0.92
CA GLY A 131 6.11 16.52 -0.78
C GLY A 131 5.89 17.23 -2.10
N MET A 132 6.61 18.32 -2.33
CA MET A 132 6.48 19.16 -3.53
C MET A 132 6.80 18.39 -4.82
N GLU A 133 7.78 17.49 -4.80
CA GLU A 133 8.14 16.70 -5.97
C GLU A 133 6.98 15.77 -6.38
N PHE A 134 6.34 15.12 -5.41
CA PHE A 134 5.13 14.34 -5.65
C PHE A 134 4.01 15.20 -6.23
N GLU A 135 3.72 16.38 -5.64
CA GLU A 135 2.66 17.27 -6.08
C GLU A 135 2.88 17.72 -7.54
N LEU A 136 4.10 18.08 -7.91
CA LEU A 136 4.45 18.46 -9.27
C LEU A 136 4.28 17.31 -10.27
N LEU A 137 4.79 16.12 -9.93
CA LEU A 137 4.70 14.95 -10.81
C LEU A 137 3.25 14.48 -10.98
N TYR A 138 2.49 14.45 -9.89
CA TYR A 138 1.08 14.06 -9.88
C TYR A 138 0.24 15.02 -10.75
N THR A 139 0.40 16.34 -10.56
CA THR A 139 -0.31 17.37 -11.32
C THR A 139 0.07 17.32 -12.81
N LYS A 140 1.35 17.07 -13.11
CA LYS A 140 1.79 16.85 -14.49
C LYS A 140 1.05 15.68 -15.15
N TYR A 141 0.91 14.56 -14.47
CA TYR A 141 0.20 13.40 -15.03
C TYR A 141 -1.31 13.66 -15.19
N GLU A 142 -1.91 14.47 -14.33
CA GLU A 142 -3.28 14.95 -14.52
C GLU A 142 -3.41 15.78 -15.79
N GLN A 143 -2.51 16.74 -15.99
CA GLN A 143 -2.49 17.60 -17.18
C GLN A 143 -2.23 16.82 -18.48
N GLU A 144 -1.41 15.78 -18.43
CA GLU A 144 -1.15 14.87 -19.54
C GLU A 144 -2.31 13.89 -19.82
N GLY A 145 -3.36 13.89 -18.99
CA GLY A 145 -4.51 13.00 -19.17
C GLY A 145 -4.22 11.53 -18.90
N ARG A 146 -3.24 11.21 -18.05
CA ARG A 146 -2.87 9.82 -17.73
C ARG A 146 -3.76 9.16 -16.68
N ALA A 147 -4.66 9.92 -16.08
CA ALA A 147 -5.59 9.40 -15.09
C ALA A 147 -6.58 8.41 -15.73
N ARG A 148 -6.78 7.28 -15.09
CA ARG A 148 -7.81 6.30 -15.49
C ARG A 148 -9.19 6.72 -15.04
N ARG A 149 -9.27 7.40 -13.91
CA ARG A 149 -10.48 7.92 -13.31
C ARG A 149 -10.14 9.15 -12.48
N SER A 150 -11.05 10.14 -12.47
CA SER A 150 -11.00 11.27 -11.55
C SER A 150 -12.31 11.29 -10.75
N ILE A 151 -12.19 11.49 -9.45
CA ILE A 151 -13.28 11.43 -8.47
C ILE A 151 -13.18 12.60 -7.49
N PRO A 152 -14.25 12.99 -6.83
CA PRO A 152 -14.14 13.87 -5.67
C PRO A 152 -13.25 13.22 -4.59
N ALA A 153 -12.23 13.94 -4.08
CA ALA A 153 -11.34 13.40 -3.06
C ALA A 153 -12.09 12.94 -1.80
N ARG A 154 -13.18 13.61 -1.46
CA ARG A 154 -14.06 13.23 -0.35
C ARG A 154 -14.79 11.90 -0.57
N GLU A 155 -15.08 11.51 -1.81
CA GLU A 155 -15.67 10.20 -2.11
C GLU A 155 -14.74 9.08 -1.65
N LEU A 156 -13.46 9.16 -2.01
CA LEU A 156 -12.47 8.17 -1.56
C LEU A 156 -12.25 8.25 -0.05
N TRP A 157 -12.19 9.45 0.52
CA TRP A 157 -12.02 9.61 1.97
C TRP A 157 -13.20 8.99 2.75
N THR A 158 -14.42 9.17 2.28
CA THR A 158 -15.62 8.52 2.87
C THR A 158 -15.50 7.01 2.80
N ALA A 159 -15.10 6.44 1.65
CA ALA A 159 -14.89 5.00 1.51
C ALA A 159 -13.81 4.45 2.48
N VAL A 160 -12.76 5.22 2.72
CA VAL A 160 -11.73 4.87 3.73
C VAL A 160 -12.34 4.81 5.13
N LEU A 161 -13.11 5.83 5.53
CA LEU A 161 -13.75 5.87 6.86
C LEU A 161 -14.77 4.76 7.04
N GLU A 162 -15.58 4.46 6.01
CA GLU A 162 -16.51 3.33 6.02
C GLU A 162 -15.79 2.00 6.20
N SER A 163 -14.68 1.78 5.48
CA SER A 163 -13.85 0.59 5.65
C SER A 163 -13.30 0.48 7.07
N GLN A 164 -12.84 1.60 7.66
CA GLN A 164 -12.35 1.61 9.04
C GLN A 164 -13.43 1.28 10.07
N ILE A 165 -14.63 1.82 9.91
CA ILE A 165 -15.76 1.53 10.81
C ILE A 165 -16.15 0.05 10.72
N GLU A 166 -16.17 -0.52 9.52
CA GLU A 166 -16.58 -1.89 9.29
C GLU A 166 -15.51 -2.93 9.68
N THR A 167 -14.24 -2.65 9.41
CA THR A 167 -13.16 -3.65 9.48
C THR A 167 -12.02 -3.32 10.43
N GLY A 168 -11.93 -2.08 10.92
CA GLY A 168 -10.78 -1.57 11.69
C GLY A 168 -9.55 -1.25 10.83
N THR A 169 -9.64 -1.39 9.49
CA THR A 169 -8.57 -1.07 8.53
C THR A 169 -9.12 -0.20 7.40
N PRO A 170 -8.29 0.53 6.67
CA PRO A 170 -6.82 0.57 6.69
C PRO A 170 -6.24 1.41 7.83
N TYR A 171 -4.98 1.16 8.22
CA TYR A 171 -4.17 2.10 8.99
C TYR A 171 -3.89 3.35 8.16
N ILE A 172 -3.75 4.49 8.81
CA ILE A 172 -3.46 5.77 8.14
C ILE A 172 -2.06 6.24 8.51
N LEU A 173 -1.19 6.38 7.51
CA LEU A 173 0.14 6.96 7.65
C LEU A 173 0.34 8.06 6.60
N TYR A 174 1.02 9.13 7.00
CA TYR A 174 1.26 10.30 6.16
C TYR A 174 2.64 10.23 5.51
N LYS A 175 2.66 9.96 4.21
CA LYS A 175 3.86 9.75 3.38
C LYS A 175 4.87 10.88 3.53
N ASP A 176 4.43 12.13 3.39
CA ASP A 176 5.31 13.28 3.33
C ASP A 176 5.95 13.53 4.70
N ALA A 177 5.19 13.54 5.77
CA ALA A 177 5.71 13.69 7.13
C ALA A 177 6.64 12.54 7.54
N CYS A 178 6.33 11.31 7.15
CA CYS A 178 7.18 10.14 7.42
C CYS A 178 8.54 10.28 6.75
N ASN A 179 8.57 10.66 5.47
CA ASN A 179 9.81 10.83 4.73
C ASN A 179 10.60 12.06 5.18
N GLU A 180 9.94 13.21 5.38
CA GLU A 180 10.60 14.46 5.78
C GLU A 180 11.30 14.34 7.15
N LYS A 181 10.69 13.62 8.09
CA LYS A 181 11.23 13.44 9.44
C LYS A 181 12.18 12.25 9.59
N SER A 182 12.30 11.41 8.58
CA SER A 182 13.20 10.25 8.65
C SER A 182 14.66 10.66 8.72
N ASN A 183 15.40 9.98 9.59
CA ASN A 183 16.87 10.10 9.65
C ASN A 183 17.57 9.44 8.46
N GLN A 184 16.84 8.67 7.65
CA GLN A 184 17.35 7.94 6.48
C GLN A 184 16.92 8.57 5.14
N LYS A 185 16.34 9.76 5.13
CA LYS A 185 15.87 10.44 3.90
C LYS A 185 16.95 10.68 2.86
N ASN A 186 18.23 10.66 3.26
CA ASN A 186 19.38 10.74 2.37
C ASN A 186 19.63 9.46 1.55
N LEU A 187 19.04 8.34 1.93
CA LEU A 187 19.18 7.05 1.24
C LEU A 187 18.14 6.88 0.12
N GLY A 188 16.95 7.45 0.30
CA GLY A 188 15.85 7.37 -0.67
C GLY A 188 14.49 7.55 -0.02
N THR A 189 13.44 7.33 -0.80
CA THR A 189 12.05 7.46 -0.35
C THR A 189 11.59 6.21 0.39
N ILE A 190 11.07 6.40 1.61
CA ILE A 190 10.42 5.34 2.39
C ILE A 190 9.01 5.14 1.84
N LYS A 191 8.65 3.89 1.51
CA LYS A 191 7.40 3.53 0.82
C LYS A 191 6.37 2.85 1.70
N SER A 192 6.76 2.44 2.90
CA SER A 192 5.87 1.79 3.87
C SER A 192 6.48 1.82 5.28
N SER A 193 5.69 1.48 6.25
CA SER A 193 6.14 1.14 7.60
C SER A 193 6.18 -0.39 7.77
N ASN A 194 6.38 -0.88 8.99
CA ASN A 194 6.31 -2.27 9.37
C ASN A 194 4.87 -2.76 9.63
N LEU A 195 4.73 -3.89 10.29
CA LEU A 195 3.42 -4.47 10.64
C LEU A 195 2.59 -3.55 11.56
N CYS A 196 3.21 -2.96 12.57
CA CYS A 196 2.54 -2.21 13.64
C CYS A 196 2.63 -0.69 13.48
N THR A 197 3.20 -0.19 12.38
CA THR A 197 3.29 1.23 12.00
C THR A 197 4.28 2.11 12.77
N GLU A 198 5.07 1.55 13.69
CA GLU A 198 6.02 2.31 14.52
C GLU A 198 7.41 2.50 13.89
N ILE A 199 7.74 1.77 12.81
CA ILE A 199 9.06 1.80 12.18
C ILE A 199 9.01 2.53 10.85
N LEU A 200 9.93 3.47 10.67
CA LEU A 200 10.13 4.23 9.43
C LEU A 200 11.60 4.11 9.02
N GLU A 201 11.92 3.06 8.28
CA GLU A 201 13.25 2.76 7.81
C GLU A 201 13.27 2.54 6.30
N TYR A 202 14.39 2.91 5.68
CA TYR A 202 14.59 2.75 4.25
C TYR A 202 14.79 1.28 3.88
N THR A 203 14.15 0.85 2.81
CA THR A 203 14.31 -0.47 2.19
C THR A 203 14.58 -0.31 0.70
N SER A 204 15.54 -1.07 0.17
CA SER A 204 15.87 -1.12 -1.27
C SER A 204 15.76 -2.55 -1.80
N SER A 205 16.18 -2.75 -3.05
CA SER A 205 16.29 -4.10 -3.64
C SER A 205 17.29 -5.00 -2.89
N ASP A 206 18.30 -4.40 -2.28
CA ASP A 206 19.45 -5.10 -1.69
C ASP A 206 19.45 -5.04 -0.15
N GLU A 207 18.65 -4.15 0.43
CA GLU A 207 18.59 -3.91 1.87
C GLU A 207 17.15 -3.97 2.38
N VAL A 208 16.91 -4.79 3.39
CA VAL A 208 15.62 -4.89 4.07
C VAL A 208 15.73 -4.29 5.46
N ALA A 209 14.86 -3.32 5.76
CA ALA A 209 14.77 -2.74 7.09
C ALA A 209 14.32 -3.80 8.12
N VAL A 210 15.01 -3.86 9.24
CA VAL A 210 14.71 -4.81 10.33
C VAL A 210 14.78 -4.10 11.67
N CYS A 211 13.72 -4.24 12.46
CA CYS A 211 13.69 -3.79 13.85
C CYS A 211 13.74 -4.99 14.80
N ASN A 212 14.75 -5.03 15.66
CA ASN A 212 14.81 -5.93 16.81
C ASN A 212 14.13 -5.25 18.00
N LEU A 213 12.89 -5.65 18.28
CA LEU A 213 12.12 -5.07 19.38
C LEU A 213 12.78 -5.36 20.74
N ALA A 214 13.02 -4.30 21.51
CA ALA A 214 13.54 -4.36 22.86
C ALA A 214 12.95 -3.24 23.72
N SER A 215 12.88 -3.47 25.03
CA SER A 215 12.51 -2.45 26.01
C SER A 215 13.61 -2.35 27.05
N ILE A 216 14.00 -1.11 27.37
CA ILE A 216 14.95 -0.80 28.44
C ILE A 216 14.11 -0.42 29.67
N ALA A 217 14.33 -1.17 30.77
CA ALA A 217 13.66 -0.90 32.06
C ALA A 217 14.42 0.13 32.87
#